data_4e898abbfd6b8f7d0ba303a6a181b7eb
#
_entry.id   4e898abbfd6b8f7d0ba303a6a181b7eb
#
_cell.length_a   1.000
_cell.length_b   1.000
_cell.length_c   1.000
_cell.angle_alpha   90.00
_cell.angle_beta   90.00
_cell.angle_gamma   90.00
#
_symmetry.space_group_name_H-M   'P 1'
#
loop_
_entity.id
_entity.type
_entity.pdbx_description
1 polymer ?
#
loop_
_entity_poly.entity_id
_entity_poly.type
_entity_poly.pdbx_seq_one_letter_code
_entity_poly.pdbx_strand_id
1 'polypeptide(L)'
;MIRLTLAALLVATPAAAADMAFFVKNLRAQGVAVELFSRDSDKVWPGGNKVFFIRPKAQKSVPISCTPGERICWGAWVDGNDQISAGVGPDNDQPCDNCCFICTEHSTETIDLVQ
;
A
#
# COMPACT_ATOMS: atom_id res chain seq x y z
N MET A 1 4.71 26.11 52.42
CA MET A 1 3.71 25.82 51.37
C MET A 1 4.37 25.09 50.22
N ILE A 2 4.09 23.82 50.09
CA ILE A 2 4.62 23.00 48.99
C ILE A 2 3.66 23.13 47.85
N ARG A 3 4.09 23.80 46.76
CA ARG A 3 3.35 23.80 45.51
C ARG A 3 3.73 22.57 44.72
N LEU A 4 2.82 21.61 44.70
CA LEU A 4 2.90 20.52 43.74
C LEU A 4 2.48 21.05 42.37
N THR A 5 3.50 21.32 41.55
CA THR A 5 3.24 21.57 40.13
C THR A 5 3.09 20.21 39.47
N LEU A 6 1.84 19.80 39.23
CA LEU A 6 1.59 18.67 38.36
C LEU A 6 2.01 19.09 36.93
N ALA A 7 3.20 18.72 36.54
CA ALA A 7 3.55 18.77 35.12
C ALA A 7 2.77 17.65 34.42
N ALA A 8 1.71 18.01 33.72
CA ALA A 8 1.07 17.09 32.82
C ALA A 8 2.05 16.76 31.72
N LEU A 9 2.70 15.62 31.83
CA LEU A 9 3.45 15.05 30.73
C LEU A 9 2.43 14.65 29.66
N LEU A 10 2.24 15.53 28.68
CA LEU A 10 1.62 15.15 27.42
C LEU A 10 2.58 14.21 26.72
N VAL A 11 2.43 12.91 27.00
CA VAL A 11 3.05 11.89 26.18
C VAL A 11 2.27 11.89 24.86
N ALA A 12 2.79 12.59 23.86
CA ALA A 12 2.33 12.38 22.51
C ALA A 12 2.66 10.92 22.15
N THR A 13 1.67 10.03 22.27
CA THR A 13 1.79 8.69 21.68
C THR A 13 1.90 8.90 20.18
N PRO A 14 3.02 8.52 19.53
CA PRO A 14 3.04 8.49 18.08
C PRO A 14 1.87 7.61 17.61
N ALA A 15 1.13 8.05 16.58
CA ALA A 15 0.11 7.23 15.96
C ALA A 15 0.74 5.86 15.66
N ALA A 16 0.24 4.80 16.30
CA ALA A 16 0.77 3.46 16.09
C ALA A 16 0.62 3.11 14.63
N ALA A 17 1.73 2.81 13.96
CA ALA A 17 1.70 2.27 12.61
C ALA A 17 1.00 0.92 12.65
N ALA A 18 0.11 0.67 11.70
CA ALA A 18 -0.51 -0.62 11.51
C ALA A 18 0.24 -1.41 10.46
N ASP A 19 0.36 -2.72 10.67
CA ASP A 19 0.90 -3.64 9.68
C ASP A 19 -0.28 -4.35 9.00
N MET A 20 -0.33 -4.26 7.67
CA MET A 20 -1.25 -5.03 6.85
C MET A 20 -0.50 -5.66 5.68
N ALA A 21 -1.12 -6.56 4.95
CA ALA A 21 -0.50 -7.19 3.81
C ALA A 21 -1.46 -7.19 2.61
N PHE A 22 -0.86 -7.08 1.44
CA PHE A 22 -1.54 -7.33 0.18
C PHE A 22 -1.04 -8.64 -0.39
N PHE A 23 -1.95 -9.55 -0.68
CA PHE A 23 -1.62 -10.81 -1.32
C PHE A 23 -1.92 -10.68 -2.81
N VAL A 24 -0.85 -10.58 -3.61
CA VAL A 24 -0.97 -10.30 -5.04
C VAL A 24 -0.80 -11.60 -5.82
N LYS A 25 -1.81 -11.92 -6.60
CA LYS A 25 -1.80 -13.07 -7.51
C LYS A 25 -1.66 -12.58 -8.94
N ASN A 26 -0.52 -12.87 -9.56
CA ASN A 26 -0.31 -12.55 -10.95
C ASN A 26 -0.79 -13.72 -11.82
N LEU A 27 -1.98 -13.60 -12.38
CA LEU A 27 -2.56 -14.62 -13.25
C LEU A 27 -2.15 -14.44 -14.71
N ARG A 28 -1.28 -13.46 -14.98
CA ARG A 28 -0.82 -13.14 -16.31
C ARG A 28 0.41 -13.97 -16.69
N ALA A 29 0.65 -14.05 -18.00
CA ALA A 29 1.84 -14.71 -18.54
C ALA A 29 3.10 -13.82 -18.49
N GLN A 30 2.93 -12.54 -18.16
CA GLN A 30 4.04 -11.58 -18.04
C GLN A 30 4.30 -11.25 -16.58
N GLY A 31 5.55 -10.88 -16.26
CA GLY A 31 5.89 -10.27 -14.98
C GLY A 31 5.20 -8.92 -14.83
N VAL A 32 4.78 -8.59 -13.62
CA VAL A 32 4.03 -7.37 -13.31
C VAL A 32 4.74 -6.61 -12.21
N ALA A 33 4.85 -5.30 -12.38
CA ALA A 33 5.28 -4.38 -11.34
C ALA A 33 4.05 -3.85 -10.62
N VAL A 34 4.13 -3.74 -9.29
CA VAL A 34 3.05 -3.23 -8.44
C VAL A 34 3.60 -2.15 -7.54
N GLU A 35 2.85 -1.07 -7.41
CA GLU A 35 3.07 -0.05 -6.40
C GLU A 35 1.78 0.19 -5.62
N LEU A 36 1.95 0.59 -4.37
CA LEU A 36 0.85 1.00 -3.51
C LEU A 36 0.99 2.49 -3.23
N PHE A 37 -0.13 3.19 -3.27
CA PHE A 37 -0.17 4.64 -3.13
C PHE A 37 -1.13 5.04 -2.02
N SER A 38 -0.68 5.93 -1.13
CA SER A 38 -1.59 6.55 -0.17
C SER A 38 -2.44 7.61 -0.87
N ARG A 39 -3.75 7.65 -0.54
CA ARG A 39 -4.63 8.74 -0.97
C ARG A 39 -4.68 9.89 0.04
N ASP A 40 -4.11 9.69 1.23
CA ASP A 40 -4.13 10.67 2.30
C ASP A 40 -2.81 11.40 2.47
N SER A 41 -1.75 10.90 1.83
CA SER A 41 -0.40 11.49 1.86
C SER A 41 0.32 11.19 0.55
N ASP A 42 1.57 11.64 0.44
CA ASP A 42 2.42 11.35 -0.73
C ASP A 42 3.18 10.04 -0.62
N LYS A 43 2.82 9.21 0.36
CA LYS A 43 3.54 7.97 0.61
C LYS A 43 3.25 6.93 -0.48
N VAL A 44 4.32 6.27 -0.92
CA VAL A 44 4.30 5.20 -1.91
C VAL A 44 5.06 4.00 -1.34
N TRP A 45 4.57 2.81 -1.57
CA TRP A 45 5.26 1.57 -1.20
C TRP A 45 5.63 0.78 -2.46
N PRO A 46 6.85 0.28 -2.57
CA PRO A 46 7.94 0.30 -1.60
C PRO A 46 8.63 1.65 -1.48
N GLY A 47 8.42 2.58 -2.40
CA GLY A 47 9.09 3.88 -2.45
C GLY A 47 10.49 3.80 -3.07
N GLY A 48 11.17 4.95 -3.16
CA GLY A 48 12.55 5.02 -3.66
C GLY A 48 12.72 4.59 -5.11
N ASN A 49 11.74 4.84 -5.96
CA ASN A 49 11.71 4.42 -7.38
C ASN A 49 11.80 2.92 -7.56
N LYS A 50 11.36 2.15 -6.56
CA LYS A 50 11.30 0.70 -6.61
C LYS A 50 9.86 0.23 -6.78
N VAL A 51 9.71 -1.02 -7.15
CA VAL A 51 8.41 -1.67 -7.33
C VAL A 51 8.42 -3.03 -6.66
N PHE A 52 7.24 -3.56 -6.38
CA PHE A 52 7.08 -4.97 -6.05
C PHE A 52 6.95 -5.74 -7.36
N PHE A 53 7.89 -6.60 -7.64
CA PHE A 53 7.86 -7.40 -8.86
C PHE A 53 7.22 -8.76 -8.59
N ILE A 54 6.21 -9.11 -9.37
CA ILE A 54 5.51 -10.38 -9.27
C ILE A 54 5.77 -11.17 -10.55
N ARG A 55 6.41 -12.32 -10.42
CA ARG A 55 6.72 -13.18 -11.56
C ARG A 55 5.45 -13.67 -12.27
N PRO A 56 5.55 -14.07 -13.54
CA PRO A 56 4.42 -14.66 -14.26
C PRO A 56 3.82 -15.84 -13.48
N LYS A 57 2.49 -15.86 -13.33
CA LYS A 57 1.74 -16.92 -12.66
C LYS A 57 2.09 -17.13 -11.19
N ALA A 58 2.85 -16.21 -10.58
CA ALA A 58 3.28 -16.30 -9.19
C ALA A 58 2.36 -15.52 -8.26
N GLN A 59 2.51 -15.77 -6.98
CA GLN A 59 1.83 -15.07 -5.91
C GLN A 59 2.88 -14.46 -4.98
N LYS A 60 2.56 -13.32 -4.40
CA LYS A 60 3.48 -12.64 -3.49
C LYS A 60 2.70 -11.95 -2.38
N SER A 61 3.13 -12.17 -1.15
CA SER A 61 2.65 -11.39 -0.01
C SER A 61 3.48 -10.12 0.10
N VAL A 62 2.80 -8.99 0.17
CA VAL A 62 3.41 -7.67 0.27
C VAL A 62 3.00 -7.04 1.59
N PRO A 63 3.78 -7.25 2.66
CA PRO A 63 3.51 -6.59 3.93
C PRO A 63 3.93 -5.12 3.86
N ILE A 64 3.10 -4.26 4.43
CA ILE A 64 3.38 -2.83 4.52
C ILE A 64 3.08 -2.32 5.92
N SER A 65 3.71 -1.20 6.27
CA SER A 65 3.36 -0.43 7.44
C SER A 65 2.63 0.82 7.00
N CYS A 66 1.45 1.06 7.54
CA CYS A 66 0.57 2.16 7.16
C CYS A 66 -0.08 2.80 8.39
N THR A 67 -0.70 3.96 8.20
CA THR A 67 -1.45 4.62 9.25
C THR A 67 -2.86 4.05 9.31
N PRO A 68 -3.37 3.60 10.47
CA PRO A 68 -4.74 3.09 10.56
C PRO A 68 -5.75 4.08 9.99
N GLY A 69 -6.64 3.59 9.12
CA GLY A 69 -7.61 4.42 8.43
C GLY A 69 -7.13 5.05 7.14
N GLU A 70 -5.84 4.96 6.84
CA GLU A 70 -5.26 5.47 5.59
C GLU A 70 -5.81 4.71 4.39
N ARG A 71 -6.19 5.43 3.36
CA ARG A 71 -6.69 4.83 2.13
C ARG A 71 -5.53 4.53 1.20
N ILE A 72 -5.40 3.27 0.81
CA ILE A 72 -4.27 2.77 0.02
C ILE A 72 -4.80 2.17 -1.27
N CYS A 73 -4.30 2.66 -2.40
CA CYS A 73 -4.69 2.19 -3.73
C CYS A 73 -3.53 1.47 -4.39
N TRP A 74 -3.83 0.43 -5.17
CA TRP A 74 -2.79 -0.30 -5.88
C TRP A 74 -2.80 0.05 -7.36
N GLY A 75 -1.59 0.18 -7.91
CA GLY A 75 -1.36 0.26 -9.34
C GLY A 75 -0.46 -0.87 -9.80
N ALA A 76 -0.69 -1.35 -11.00
CA ALA A 76 0.09 -2.44 -11.57
C ALA A 76 0.30 -2.21 -13.08
N TRP A 77 1.39 -2.73 -13.61
CA TRP A 77 1.68 -2.67 -15.03
C TRP A 77 2.60 -3.81 -15.43
N VAL A 78 2.57 -4.16 -16.69
CA VAL A 78 3.49 -5.18 -17.23
C VAL A 78 4.92 -4.66 -17.16
N ASP A 79 5.82 -5.45 -16.60
CA ASP A 79 7.23 -5.08 -16.49
C ASP A 79 7.81 -4.83 -17.89
N GLY A 80 8.39 -3.64 -18.05
CA GLY A 80 8.92 -3.20 -19.34
C GLY A 80 7.89 -2.62 -20.31
N ASN A 81 6.60 -2.60 -19.95
CA ASN A 81 5.55 -2.01 -20.78
C ASN A 81 4.42 -1.42 -19.90
N ASP A 82 4.60 -0.19 -19.48
CA ASP A 82 3.63 0.52 -18.64
C ASP A 82 2.35 0.95 -19.37
N GLN A 83 2.27 0.73 -20.66
CA GLN A 83 1.05 0.93 -21.46
C GLN A 83 -0.02 -0.12 -21.13
N ILE A 84 0.41 -1.27 -20.62
CA ILE A 84 -0.49 -2.33 -20.17
C ILE A 84 -0.54 -2.26 -18.66
N SER A 85 -1.59 -1.63 -18.13
CA SER A 85 -1.71 -1.34 -16.71
C SER A 85 -3.06 -1.75 -16.15
N ALA A 86 -3.15 -1.78 -14.83
CA ALA A 86 -4.34 -2.11 -14.08
C ALA A 86 -4.36 -1.29 -12.78
N GLY A 87 -5.50 -1.33 -12.09
CA GLY A 87 -5.65 -0.55 -10.87
C GLY A 87 -5.61 0.95 -11.17
N VAL A 88 -4.94 1.70 -10.31
CA VAL A 88 -4.75 3.14 -10.52
C VAL A 88 -3.59 3.48 -11.44
N GLY A 89 -2.97 2.47 -12.04
CA GLY A 89 -1.88 2.62 -12.99
C GLY A 89 -0.54 2.98 -12.36
N PRO A 90 0.51 3.13 -13.20
CA PRO A 90 1.85 3.42 -12.68
C PRO A 90 2.00 4.80 -12.05
N ASP A 91 1.15 5.75 -12.43
CA ASP A 91 1.23 7.14 -11.96
C ASP A 91 0.09 7.49 -10.98
N ASN A 92 -0.66 6.51 -10.49
CA ASN A 92 -1.77 6.73 -9.55
C ASN A 92 -2.82 7.72 -10.11
N ASP A 93 -3.03 7.73 -11.40
CA ASP A 93 -3.91 8.70 -12.09
C ASP A 93 -5.04 8.06 -12.89
N GLN A 94 -5.14 6.73 -12.89
CA GLN A 94 -6.21 6.04 -13.58
C GLN A 94 -7.40 5.80 -12.63
N PRO A 95 -8.63 6.05 -13.08
CA PRO A 95 -9.81 5.79 -12.26
C PRO A 95 -9.98 4.29 -12.05
N CYS A 96 -10.20 3.89 -10.79
CA CYS A 96 -10.44 2.50 -10.42
C CYS A 96 -11.22 2.46 -9.11
N ASP A 97 -12.47 1.99 -9.17
CA ASP A 97 -13.37 2.03 -8.01
C ASP A 97 -13.03 0.97 -6.94
N ASN A 98 -12.43 -0.16 -7.36
CA ASN A 98 -12.20 -1.31 -6.47
C ASN A 98 -10.72 -1.51 -6.17
N CYS A 99 -9.89 -0.48 -6.31
CA CYS A 99 -8.45 -0.59 -6.19
C CYS A 99 -7.90 0.02 -4.90
N CYS A 100 -8.78 0.41 -3.98
CA CYS A 100 -8.37 1.08 -2.77
C CYS A 100 -8.93 0.35 -1.54
N PHE A 101 -8.10 0.25 -0.52
CA PHE A 101 -8.41 -0.42 0.74
C PHE A 101 -8.04 0.50 1.90
N ILE A 102 -8.71 0.32 3.04
CA ILE A 102 -8.42 1.06 4.25
C ILE A 102 -7.35 0.30 5.05
N CYS A 103 -6.32 1.01 5.48
CA CYS A 103 -5.30 0.42 6.36
C CYS A 103 -5.96 -0.07 7.64
N THR A 104 -5.95 -1.39 7.83
CA THR A 104 -6.51 -2.06 8.99
C THR A 104 -5.47 -3.01 9.55
N GLU A 105 -5.15 -2.87 10.83
CA GLU A 105 -4.12 -3.66 11.47
C GLU A 105 -4.40 -5.15 11.34
N HIS A 106 -3.37 -5.91 10.96
CA HIS A 106 -3.39 -7.37 10.78
C HIS A 106 -4.35 -7.86 9.70
N SER A 107 -4.80 -6.99 8.81
CA SER A 107 -5.64 -7.39 7.67
C SER A 107 -4.79 -7.84 6.49
N THR A 108 -5.40 -8.65 5.63
CA THR A 108 -4.84 -9.05 4.34
C THR A 108 -5.88 -8.83 3.26
N GLU A 109 -5.51 -8.09 2.22
CA GLU A 109 -6.34 -7.85 1.06
C GLU A 109 -5.74 -8.57 -0.15
N THR A 110 -6.59 -9.21 -0.95
CA THR A 110 -6.14 -9.97 -2.13
C THR A 110 -6.34 -9.13 -3.39
N ILE A 111 -5.31 -9.11 -4.23
CA ILE A 111 -5.33 -8.46 -5.52
C ILE A 111 -5.10 -9.53 -6.59
N ASP A 112 -6.07 -9.70 -7.51
CA ASP A 112 -5.97 -10.62 -8.62
C ASP A 112 -5.65 -9.84 -9.90
N LEU A 113 -4.46 -10.06 -10.46
CA LEU A 113 -4.05 -9.44 -11.72
C LEU A 113 -4.40 -10.42 -12.85
N VAL A 114 -5.52 -10.14 -13.52
CA VAL A 114 -6.04 -10.97 -14.61
C VAL A 114 -5.63 -10.43 -15.97
N GLN A 115 -5.64 -11.29 -16.95
CA GLN A 115 -5.36 -10.89 -18.33
C GLN A 115 -6.51 -10.10 -18.94
#